data_7902beaf504a79e24ef8dc43c1526f66
#
_entry.id   7902beaf504a79e24ef8dc43c1526f66
#
_cell.length_a   1.000
_cell.length_b   1.000
_cell.length_c   1.000
_cell.angle_alpha   90.00
_cell.angle_beta   90.00
_cell.angle_gamma   90.00
#
_symmetry.space_group_name_H-M   'P 1'
#
loop_
_entity.id
_entity.type
_entity.pdbx_description
1 polymer ?
#
loop_
_entity_poly.entity_id
_entity_poly.type
_entity_poly.pdbx_seq_one_letter_code
_entity_poly.pdbx_strand_id
1 'polypeptide(L)' 'KIAQIRLVDRAKCYLIEHKGMSEAEAHRMIEKTAMDTRRDRAEVAAEILEEE' A
#
# COMPACT_ATOMS: atom_id res chain seq x y z
N LYS A 1 -8.56 5.26 14.68
CA LYS A 1 -9.56 5.71 13.91
C LYS A 1 -9.40 5.44 12.46
N ILE A 2 -9.31 6.46 11.64
CA ILE A 2 -9.30 6.33 10.20
C ILE A 2 -7.90 6.31 9.63
N ALA A 3 -6.92 6.41 10.49
CA ALA A 3 -5.54 6.53 10.05
C ALA A 3 -5.09 5.34 9.21
N GLN A 4 -5.56 4.15 9.55
CA GLN A 4 -5.14 2.96 8.82
C GLN A 4 -5.65 2.96 7.39
N ILE A 5 -6.87 3.42 7.21
CA ILE A 5 -7.43 3.48 5.86
C ILE A 5 -6.64 4.47 5.03
N ARG A 6 -6.25 5.58 5.64
CA ARG A 6 -5.49 6.59 4.92
C ARG A 6 -4.09 6.10 4.54
N LEU A 7 -3.51 5.26 5.39
CA LEU A 7 -2.20 4.71 5.06
C LEU A 7 -2.25 3.93 3.75
N VAL A 8 -3.26 3.08 3.61
CA VAL A 8 -3.37 2.29 2.39
C VAL A 8 -3.59 3.20 1.19
N ASP A 9 -4.43 4.21 1.35
CA ASP A 9 -4.67 5.15 0.26
C ASP A 9 -3.39 5.88 -0.13
N ARG A 10 -2.63 6.33 0.86
CA ARG A 10 -1.40 7.04 0.57
C ARG A 10 -0.39 6.14 -0.12
N ALA A 11 -0.29 4.90 0.32
CA ALA A 11 0.62 3.97 -0.31
C ALA A 11 0.21 3.73 -1.77
N LYS A 12 -1.09 3.61 -2.02
CA LYS A 12 -1.55 3.44 -3.39
C LYS A 12 -1.16 4.65 -4.24
N CYS A 13 -1.37 5.85 -3.72
CA CYS A 13 -0.98 7.04 -4.45
C CYS A 13 0.51 7.05 -4.74
N TYR A 14 1.30 6.67 -3.76
CA TYR A 14 2.74 6.61 -3.94
C TYR A 14 3.11 5.66 -5.07
N LEU A 15 2.51 4.48 -5.08
CA LEU A 15 2.82 3.49 -6.11
C LEU A 15 2.38 3.98 -7.49
N ILE A 16 1.25 4.64 -7.55
CA ILE A 16 0.77 5.15 -8.82
C ILE A 16 1.70 6.22 -9.36
N GLU A 17 2.13 7.13 -8.51
CA GLU A 17 2.94 8.26 -8.96
C GLU A 17 4.39 7.89 -9.20
N HIS A 18 4.93 7.01 -8.39
CA HIS A 18 6.36 6.73 -8.44
C HIS A 18 6.69 5.44 -9.19
N LYS A 19 5.76 4.50 -9.20
CA LYS A 19 6.00 3.23 -9.87
C LYS A 19 5.21 3.08 -11.16
N GLY A 20 4.37 4.05 -11.47
CA GLY A 20 3.58 3.98 -12.69
C GLY A 20 2.52 2.91 -12.68
N MET A 21 2.08 2.48 -11.51
CA MET A 21 1.05 1.47 -11.41
C MET A 21 -0.33 2.09 -11.53
N SER A 22 -1.29 1.29 -12.00
CA SER A 22 -2.67 1.70 -11.93
C SER A 22 -3.18 1.50 -10.52
N GLU A 23 -4.35 2.09 -10.24
CA GLU A 23 -4.94 1.94 -8.92
C GLU A 23 -5.20 0.47 -8.60
N ALA A 24 -5.71 -0.28 -9.58
CA ALA A 24 -5.98 -1.68 -9.37
C ALA A 24 -4.70 -2.45 -9.08
N GLU A 25 -3.64 -2.12 -9.79
CA GLU A 25 -2.37 -2.80 -9.58
C GLU A 25 -1.80 -2.49 -8.21
N ALA A 26 -1.87 -1.23 -7.80
CA ALA A 26 -1.36 -0.85 -6.49
C ALA A 26 -2.12 -1.56 -5.38
N HIS A 27 -3.44 -1.60 -5.52
CA HIS A 27 -4.27 -2.27 -4.54
C HIS A 27 -3.93 -3.75 -4.44
N ARG A 28 -3.81 -4.40 -5.59
CA ARG A 28 -3.51 -5.82 -5.63
C ARG A 28 -2.13 -6.10 -5.04
N MET A 29 -1.17 -5.24 -5.33
CA MET A 29 0.16 -5.44 -4.79
C MET A 29 0.17 -5.40 -3.27
N ILE A 30 -0.54 -4.43 -2.71
CA ILE A 30 -0.60 -4.31 -1.27
C ILE A 30 -1.27 -5.54 -0.67
N GLU A 31 -2.37 -5.98 -1.26
CA GLU A 31 -3.07 -7.15 -0.75
C GLU A 31 -2.20 -8.40 -0.84
N LYS A 32 -1.54 -8.57 -1.96
CA LYS A 32 -0.72 -9.76 -2.16
C LYS A 32 0.44 -9.78 -1.17
N THR A 33 1.09 -8.64 -1.01
CA THR A 33 2.20 -8.56 -0.07
C THR A 33 1.73 -8.84 1.34
N ALA A 34 0.57 -8.30 1.71
CA ALA A 34 0.04 -8.54 3.04
C ALA A 34 -0.22 -10.03 3.26
N MET A 35 -0.75 -10.70 2.26
CA MET A 35 -1.01 -12.12 2.38
C MET A 35 0.31 -12.91 2.43
N ASP A 36 1.24 -12.56 1.59
CA ASP A 36 2.51 -13.28 1.54
C ASP A 36 3.27 -13.17 2.84
N THR A 37 3.23 -12.01 3.47
CA THR A 37 3.96 -11.77 4.70
C THR A 37 3.07 -11.94 5.92
N ARG A 38 1.79 -12.23 5.71
CA ARG A 38 0.84 -12.39 6.81
C ARG A 38 0.79 -11.16 7.68
N ARG A 39 0.76 -10.01 7.06
CA ARG A 39 0.67 -8.73 7.73
C ARG A 39 -0.61 -8.02 7.35
N ASP A 40 -0.96 -7.03 8.15
CA ASP A 40 -2.09 -6.17 7.80
C ASP A 40 -1.71 -5.30 6.62
N ARG A 41 -2.74 -4.96 5.85
CA ARG A 41 -2.51 -4.06 4.71
C ARG A 41 -1.96 -2.72 5.19
N ALA A 42 -2.40 -2.26 6.35
CA ALA A 42 -1.89 -1.01 6.87
C ALA A 42 -0.39 -1.08 7.15
N GLU A 43 0.08 -2.23 7.64
CA GLU A 43 1.51 -2.38 7.88
C GLU A 43 2.29 -2.37 6.58
N VAL A 44 1.78 -3.06 5.58
CA VAL A 44 2.43 -3.06 4.27
C VAL A 44 2.47 -1.64 3.71
N ALA A 45 1.36 -0.92 3.84
CA ALA A 45 1.30 0.45 3.35
C ALA A 45 2.33 1.32 4.06
N ALA A 46 2.47 1.16 5.36
CA ALA A 46 3.44 1.95 6.10
C ALA A 46 4.85 1.67 5.62
N GLU A 47 5.16 0.41 5.36
CA GLU A 47 6.49 0.06 4.85
C GLU A 47 6.75 0.68 3.48
N ILE A 48 5.74 0.65 2.63
CA ILE A 48 5.89 1.26 1.30
C ILE A 48 6.19 2.75 1.45
N LEU A 49 5.48 3.42 2.32
CA LEU A 49 5.66 4.85 2.51
C LEU A 49 7.00 5.17 3.15
N GLU A 50 7.56 4.26 3.92
CA GLU A 50 8.86 4.48 4.53
C GLU A 50 9.97 4.51 3.49
N GLU A 51 9.73 3.91 2.34
CA GLU A 51 10.75 3.89 1.29
C GLU A 51 10.81 5.19 0.53
N GLU A 52 9.89 6.11 0.82
CA GLU A 52 10.01 7.41 0.20
C GLU A 52 11.35 8.04 0.54
#